data_b694790360a0a13bc3b242e14dcd676c
#
_entry.id   b694790360a0a13bc3b242e14dcd676c
#
_cell.length_a   1.000
_cell.length_b   1.000
_cell.length_c   1.000
_cell.angle_alpha   90.00
_cell.angle_beta   90.00
_cell.angle_gamma   90.00
#
_symmetry.space_group_name_H-M   'P 1'
#
loop_
_entity.id
_entity.type
_entity.pdbx_description
1 polymer ?
#
loop_
_entity_poly.entity_id
_entity_poly.type
_entity_poly.pdbx_seq_one_letter_code
_entity_poly.pdbx_strand_id
1 'polypeptide(L)'
;MFKYNGSYYFTGSDLYGWNSSRVYVLQSDKILGDYNSDTGLPYIMNGVKDNYAHNSQAGFYVTIHGSEQDLVLYCGDRWCDFAGNGIGYNQWIPVTMDEKGRPCFNNLHQWKLDAKKGTWEVAEGNNYISNPEFEADRISVKKPTGWTAYDTIGGYANSNTADKIASGNFAWKQGADEYYTADLKQNIKDLPDGKYVLKAWIKSSGGQNICKLYVESGGKEYNVPLKTEYAGWTPVVIKNIDVKDGRCTVGLYSDSDAGNWVQIDNVELVKICE
;
A
#
# COMPACT_ATOMS: atom_id res chain seq x y z
N MET A 1 -4.78 7.83 21.19
CA MET A 1 -4.01 9.01 21.65
C MET A 1 -2.63 8.56 22.10
N PHE A 2 -1.60 9.37 21.84
CA PHE A 2 -0.25 9.12 22.34
C PHE A 2 0.44 10.45 22.71
N LYS A 3 1.55 10.37 23.45
CA LYS A 3 2.40 11.51 23.78
C LYS A 3 3.77 11.33 23.13
N TYR A 4 4.29 12.39 22.51
CA TYR A 4 5.62 12.40 21.91
C TYR A 4 6.25 13.79 22.05
N ASN A 5 7.49 13.86 22.53
CA ASN A 5 8.26 15.11 22.73
C ASN A 5 7.44 16.23 23.41
N GLY A 6 6.68 15.89 24.45
CA GLY A 6 5.90 16.85 25.23
C GLY A 6 4.50 17.14 24.70
N SER A 7 4.22 16.92 23.42
CA SER A 7 2.89 17.11 22.80
C SER A 7 2.03 15.86 22.87
N TYR A 8 0.72 16.06 22.90
CA TYR A 8 -0.29 15.00 22.85
C TYR A 8 -0.92 14.96 21.46
N TYR A 9 -1.08 13.77 20.94
CA TYR A 9 -1.67 13.51 19.64
C TYR A 9 -2.94 12.67 19.80
N PHE A 10 -4.05 13.21 19.40
CA PHE A 10 -5.31 12.48 19.28
C PHE A 10 -5.50 12.05 17.83
N THR A 11 -5.91 10.80 17.63
CA THR A 11 -6.15 10.26 16.29
C THR A 11 -7.54 9.69 16.18
N GLY A 12 -8.10 9.81 15.00
CA GLY A 12 -9.38 9.26 14.61
C GLY A 12 -9.33 8.70 13.19
N SER A 13 -10.33 7.95 12.82
CA SER A 13 -10.52 7.37 11.48
C SER A 13 -11.78 7.90 10.83
N ASP A 14 -11.87 7.80 9.51
CA ASP A 14 -13.12 8.01 8.79
C ASP A 14 -14.14 6.91 9.11
N LEU A 15 -15.41 7.22 8.86
CA LEU A 15 -16.54 6.30 9.10
C LEU A 15 -16.85 5.48 7.82
N TYR A 16 -15.91 4.67 7.38
CA TYR A 16 -16.10 3.75 6.24
C TYR A 16 -16.52 2.34 6.68
N GLY A 17 -17.27 2.24 7.76
CA GLY A 17 -17.60 0.94 8.35
C GLY A 17 -16.35 0.22 8.81
N TRP A 18 -16.15 -1.00 8.34
CA TRP A 18 -15.00 -1.83 8.69
C TRP A 18 -13.83 -1.75 7.67
N ASN A 19 -13.91 -0.86 6.68
CA ASN A 19 -12.86 -0.66 5.70
C ASN A 19 -11.66 0.07 6.30
N SER A 20 -10.50 -0.11 5.71
CA SER A 20 -9.34 0.75 5.95
C SER A 20 -9.74 2.21 5.80
N SER A 21 -9.23 3.06 6.65
CA SER A 21 -9.55 4.48 6.57
C SER A 21 -8.38 5.37 6.93
N ARG A 22 -8.49 6.62 6.52
CA ARG A 22 -7.49 7.64 6.85
C ARG A 22 -7.39 7.82 8.35
N VAL A 23 -6.19 8.07 8.82
CA VAL A 23 -5.94 8.45 10.20
C VAL A 23 -5.80 9.98 10.26
N TYR A 24 -6.72 10.62 10.94
CA TYR A 24 -6.64 12.05 11.26
C TYR A 24 -5.89 12.24 12.54
N VAL A 25 -5.07 13.29 12.60
CA VAL A 25 -4.27 13.62 13.78
C VAL A 25 -4.55 15.04 14.22
N LEU A 26 -4.85 15.19 15.49
CA LEU A 26 -4.98 16.47 16.19
C LEU A 26 -3.88 16.55 17.25
N GLN A 27 -3.33 17.73 17.46
CA GLN A 27 -2.22 17.96 18.41
C GLN A 27 -2.62 18.97 19.48
N SER A 28 -2.12 18.77 20.70
CA SER A 28 -2.20 19.73 21.81
C SER A 28 -0.98 19.63 22.72
N ASP A 29 -0.59 20.73 23.36
CA ASP A 29 0.46 20.75 24.36
C ASP A 29 -0.04 20.29 25.74
N LYS A 30 -1.35 20.13 25.92
CA LYS A 30 -2.00 19.68 27.16
C LYS A 30 -3.00 18.57 26.87
N ILE A 31 -3.02 17.54 27.72
CA ILE A 31 -3.92 16.40 27.54
C ILE A 31 -5.42 16.79 27.52
N LEU A 32 -5.80 17.79 28.29
CA LEU A 32 -7.16 18.38 28.32
C LEU A 32 -7.17 19.78 27.68
N GLY A 33 -6.26 20.06 26.77
CA GLY A 33 -6.18 21.33 26.06
C GLY A 33 -7.00 21.33 24.78
N ASP A 34 -6.91 22.46 24.07
CA ASP A 34 -7.49 22.57 22.73
C ASP A 34 -6.60 21.81 21.73
N TYR A 35 -7.19 20.91 21.01
CA TYR A 35 -6.52 20.15 19.95
C TYR A 35 -6.64 20.89 18.62
N ASN A 36 -5.51 21.22 18.05
CA ASN A 36 -5.45 21.93 16.78
C ASN A 36 -5.82 20.99 15.63
N SER A 37 -6.86 21.38 14.88
CA SER A 37 -7.29 20.67 13.66
C SER A 37 -6.40 20.91 12.45
N ASP A 38 -5.51 21.92 12.50
CA ASP A 38 -4.63 22.29 11.38
C ASP A 38 -3.38 21.40 11.28
N THR A 39 -3.20 20.46 12.21
CA THR A 39 -2.10 19.49 12.14
C THR A 39 -2.20 18.57 10.94
N GLY A 40 -3.26 18.72 10.19
CA GLY A 40 -3.43 18.13 8.88
C GLY A 40 -3.60 16.62 8.89
N LEU A 41 -3.68 16.10 7.70
CA LEU A 41 -3.73 14.67 7.48
C LEU A 41 -2.40 14.04 7.86
N PRO A 42 -2.42 12.89 8.50
CA PRO A 42 -1.22 12.13 8.79
C PRO A 42 -0.51 11.71 7.50
N TYR A 43 0.77 11.47 7.63
CA TYR A 43 1.64 11.08 6.52
C TYR A 43 1.90 9.60 6.56
N ILE A 44 1.90 8.99 5.40
CA ILE A 44 2.55 7.71 5.19
C ILE A 44 3.92 7.98 4.62
N MET A 45 4.97 7.59 5.31
CA MET A 45 6.29 7.46 4.71
C MET A 45 6.30 6.23 3.80
N ASN A 46 6.99 6.31 2.67
CA ASN A 46 7.01 5.27 1.63
C ASN A 46 5.63 5.00 1.04
N GLY A 47 4.74 5.97 1.07
CA GLY A 47 3.34 5.68 0.87
C GLY A 47 2.68 6.38 -0.26
N VAL A 48 1.58 5.83 -0.51
CA VAL A 48 0.51 6.29 -1.36
C VAL A 48 -0.02 7.61 -0.83
N LYS A 49 -0.47 8.45 -1.72
CA LYS A 49 -1.00 9.79 -1.42
C LYS A 49 -2.11 9.81 -0.37
N ASP A 50 -2.88 8.74 -0.29
CA ASP A 50 -3.97 8.59 0.67
C ASP A 50 -3.51 7.71 1.83
N ASN A 51 -3.49 8.28 3.00
CA ASN A 51 -2.92 7.70 4.18
C ASN A 51 -3.90 6.78 4.91
N TYR A 52 -3.75 5.51 4.70
CA TYR A 52 -4.56 4.48 5.33
C TYR A 52 -3.81 3.73 6.46
N ALA A 53 -2.71 4.29 6.97
CA ALA A 53 -1.92 3.68 8.03
C ALA A 53 -1.70 2.18 7.79
N HIS A 54 -1.11 1.86 6.65
CA HIS A 54 -0.88 0.50 6.18
C HIS A 54 -2.16 -0.34 6.06
N ASN A 55 -3.21 0.27 5.47
CA ASN A 55 -4.49 -0.40 5.18
C ASN A 55 -5.22 -0.91 6.43
N SER A 56 -5.25 -0.11 7.47
CA SER A 56 -5.93 -0.42 8.74
C SER A 56 -6.79 0.74 9.22
N GLN A 57 -7.52 0.54 10.29
CA GLN A 57 -8.17 1.59 11.06
C GLN A 57 -7.35 1.90 12.30
N ALA A 58 -7.41 3.16 12.78
CA ALA A 58 -6.74 3.56 14.01
C ALA A 58 -7.37 2.86 15.21
N GLY A 59 -6.58 1.98 15.85
CA GLY A 59 -6.93 1.33 17.10
C GLY A 59 -6.33 2.06 18.29
N PHE A 60 -5.15 1.68 18.74
CA PHE A 60 -4.47 2.25 19.90
C PHE A 60 -2.97 2.49 19.64
N TYR A 61 -2.29 3.00 20.65
CA TYR A 61 -0.86 3.27 20.60
C TYR A 61 -0.17 2.69 21.83
N VAL A 62 1.04 2.19 21.62
CA VAL A 62 1.93 1.72 22.68
C VAL A 62 3.22 2.52 22.65
N THR A 63 3.63 3.08 23.79
CA THR A 63 4.96 3.68 23.92
C THR A 63 5.91 2.67 24.52
N ILE A 64 7.01 2.41 23.86
CA ILE A 64 8.12 1.60 24.33
C ILE A 64 9.18 2.57 24.85
N HIS A 65 9.47 2.49 26.17
CA HIS A 65 10.50 3.29 26.80
C HIS A 65 11.84 2.55 26.70
N GLY A 66 12.64 2.92 25.70
CA GLY A 66 13.95 2.33 25.49
C GLY A 66 15.07 3.11 26.17
N SER A 67 16.26 2.51 26.24
CA SER A 67 17.44 3.15 26.84
C SER A 67 18.03 4.27 25.99
N GLU A 68 17.76 4.28 24.69
CA GLU A 68 18.25 5.29 23.75
C GLU A 68 17.17 6.31 23.40
N GLN A 69 15.91 5.87 23.22
CA GLN A 69 14.78 6.73 22.89
C GLN A 69 13.44 6.07 23.22
N ASP A 70 12.40 6.88 23.34
CA ASP A 70 11.02 6.40 23.33
C ASP A 70 10.57 6.12 21.90
N LEU A 71 9.88 4.99 21.70
CA LEU A 71 9.28 4.61 20.43
C LEU A 71 7.77 4.47 20.60
N VAL A 72 7.00 5.20 19.80
CA VAL A 72 5.56 5.03 19.73
C VAL A 72 5.22 4.06 18.61
N LEU A 73 4.44 3.05 18.93
CA LEU A 73 3.84 2.12 17.96
C LEU A 73 2.39 2.51 17.70
N TYR A 74 2.03 2.63 16.45
CA TYR A 74 0.65 2.59 15.98
C TYR A 74 0.18 1.15 15.94
N CYS A 75 -0.95 0.86 16.57
CA CYS A 75 -1.59 -0.45 16.59
C CYS A 75 -2.95 -0.31 15.91
N GLY A 76 -2.96 -0.55 14.63
CA GLY A 76 -4.15 -0.49 13.79
C GLY A 76 -4.88 -1.82 13.70
N ASP A 77 -6.17 -1.76 13.42
CA ASP A 77 -7.02 -2.94 13.27
C ASP A 77 -7.29 -3.21 11.79
N ARG A 78 -7.08 -4.46 11.38
CA ARG A 78 -7.59 -5.03 10.14
C ARG A 78 -8.64 -6.06 10.52
N TRP A 79 -9.89 -5.75 10.24
CA TRP A 79 -11.03 -6.56 10.64
C TRP A 79 -11.05 -7.93 9.97
N CYS A 80 -11.69 -8.90 10.57
CA CYS A 80 -11.66 -10.30 10.14
C CYS A 80 -12.06 -10.53 8.69
N ASP A 81 -12.98 -9.74 8.17
CA ASP A 81 -13.42 -9.83 6.78
C ASP A 81 -12.30 -9.51 5.78
N PHE A 82 -11.37 -8.63 6.16
CA PHE A 82 -10.21 -8.30 5.33
C PHE A 82 -9.11 -9.33 5.44
N ALA A 83 -8.93 -9.86 6.63
CA ALA A 83 -7.90 -10.83 6.88
C ALA A 83 -8.20 -12.18 6.22
N GLY A 84 -9.47 -12.41 5.82
CA GLY A 84 -9.89 -13.67 5.21
C GLY A 84 -9.80 -14.88 6.16
N ASN A 85 -9.60 -14.66 7.45
CA ASN A 85 -9.34 -15.72 8.44
C ASN A 85 -10.36 -15.77 9.58
N GLY A 86 -11.34 -14.87 9.61
CA GLY A 86 -12.37 -14.78 10.64
C GLY A 86 -11.93 -14.19 11.98
N ILE A 87 -10.65 -13.83 12.14
CA ILE A 87 -10.08 -13.32 13.41
C ILE A 87 -9.67 -11.85 13.27
N GLY A 88 -9.24 -11.45 12.07
CA GLY A 88 -8.62 -10.15 11.82
C GLY A 88 -7.12 -10.13 12.09
N TYR A 89 -6.50 -8.99 11.84
CA TYR A 89 -5.10 -8.73 12.13
C TYR A 89 -4.94 -7.40 12.84
N ASN A 90 -3.91 -7.31 13.67
CA ASN A 90 -3.40 -6.06 14.16
C ASN A 90 -2.20 -5.64 13.32
N GLN A 91 -2.24 -4.42 12.82
CA GLN A 91 -1.16 -3.83 12.05
C GLN A 91 -0.33 -2.94 12.96
N TRP A 92 0.85 -3.42 13.37
CA TRP A 92 1.74 -2.68 14.27
C TRP A 92 2.90 -2.10 13.48
N ILE A 93 3.04 -0.78 13.53
CA ILE A 93 4.08 -0.05 12.83
C ILE A 93 4.67 1.06 13.70
N PRO A 94 5.97 1.39 13.55
CA PRO A 94 6.57 2.52 14.25
C PRO A 94 5.99 3.84 13.73
N VAL A 95 5.67 4.74 14.65
CA VAL A 95 5.34 6.13 14.34
C VAL A 95 6.64 6.92 14.28
N THR A 96 6.84 7.67 13.21
CA THR A 96 7.94 8.63 13.07
C THR A 96 7.39 10.03 12.94
N MET A 97 8.26 11.04 13.03
CA MET A 97 7.89 12.43 12.83
C MET A 97 8.58 12.97 11.59
N ASP A 98 7.87 13.74 10.79
CA ASP A 98 8.47 14.47 9.69
C ASP A 98 9.26 15.70 10.18
N GLU A 99 9.90 16.43 9.26
CA GLU A 99 10.67 17.63 9.55
C GLU A 99 9.86 18.75 10.22
N LYS A 100 8.53 18.71 10.11
CA LYS A 100 7.60 19.66 10.73
C LYS A 100 7.02 19.15 12.06
N GLY A 101 7.51 18.03 12.56
CA GLY A 101 7.02 17.40 13.78
C GLY A 101 5.64 16.76 13.65
N ARG A 102 5.21 16.39 12.44
CA ARG A 102 3.93 15.73 12.21
C ARG A 102 4.11 14.22 12.21
N PRO A 103 3.20 13.45 12.82
CA PRO A 103 3.28 12.00 12.86
C PRO A 103 3.19 11.39 11.46
N CYS A 104 4.07 10.42 11.21
CA CYS A 104 4.11 9.62 9.99
C CYS A 104 3.85 8.17 10.34
N PHE A 105 2.95 7.52 9.59
CA PHE A 105 2.62 6.11 9.73
C PHE A 105 3.28 5.35 8.58
N ASN A 106 4.27 4.54 8.91
CA ASN A 106 5.10 3.88 7.91
C ASN A 106 4.36 2.73 7.23
N ASN A 107 4.46 2.64 5.90
CA ASN A 107 3.93 1.49 5.14
C ASN A 107 4.95 0.35 5.17
N LEU A 108 4.94 -0.44 6.24
CA LEU A 108 5.89 -1.52 6.47
C LEU A 108 5.16 -2.85 6.62
N HIS A 109 5.55 -3.84 5.82
CA HIS A 109 5.11 -5.22 5.96
C HIS A 109 6.02 -6.00 6.90
N GLN A 110 7.32 -5.66 6.91
CA GLN A 110 8.32 -6.33 7.74
C GLN A 110 9.30 -5.31 8.31
N TRP A 111 9.48 -5.35 9.62
CA TRP A 111 10.41 -4.50 10.35
C TRP A 111 10.88 -5.20 11.63
N LYS A 112 11.98 -4.73 12.21
CA LYS A 112 12.55 -5.28 13.43
C LYS A 112 12.53 -4.23 14.53
N LEU A 113 12.22 -4.66 15.74
CA LEU A 113 12.17 -3.84 16.94
C LEU A 113 13.28 -4.25 17.90
N ASP A 114 14.08 -3.27 18.36
CA ASP A 114 14.87 -3.38 19.57
C ASP A 114 14.14 -2.65 20.72
N ALA A 115 13.30 -3.37 21.43
CA ALA A 115 12.51 -2.81 22.53
C ALA A 115 13.37 -2.34 23.72
N LYS A 116 14.60 -2.86 23.89
CA LYS A 116 15.49 -2.40 24.96
C LYS A 116 16.06 -1.02 24.68
N LYS A 117 16.31 -0.74 23.42
CA LYS A 117 16.84 0.55 22.97
C LYS A 117 15.75 1.55 22.60
N GLY A 118 14.56 1.07 22.22
CA GLY A 118 13.49 1.89 21.62
C GLY A 118 13.76 2.21 20.16
N THR A 119 14.56 1.38 19.47
CA THR A 119 14.91 1.60 18.07
C THR A 119 14.24 0.56 17.15
N TRP A 120 14.21 0.87 15.88
CA TRP A 120 13.64 -0.02 14.87
C TRP A 120 14.37 0.14 13.54
N GLU A 121 14.26 -0.87 12.69
CA GLU A 121 14.77 -0.86 11.32
C GLU A 121 13.82 -1.58 10.37
N VAL A 122 13.82 -1.20 9.10
CA VAL A 122 13.12 -1.94 8.05
C VAL A 122 13.77 -3.31 7.90
N ALA A 123 12.99 -4.38 7.91
CA ALA A 123 13.54 -5.71 7.73
C ALA A 123 13.92 -5.95 6.26
N GLU A 124 14.90 -6.81 6.06
CA GLU A 124 15.22 -7.37 4.75
C GLU A 124 13.99 -8.10 4.19
N GLY A 125 13.69 -7.91 2.91
CA GLY A 125 12.51 -8.50 2.28
C GLY A 125 11.21 -7.73 2.51
N ASN A 126 11.25 -6.54 3.12
CA ASN A 126 10.07 -5.70 3.24
C ASN A 126 9.44 -5.42 1.86
N ASN A 127 8.14 -5.64 1.74
CA ASN A 127 7.37 -5.24 0.57
C ASN A 127 6.97 -3.76 0.70
N TYR A 128 7.31 -2.95 -0.28
CA TYR A 128 7.00 -1.51 -0.29
C TYR A 128 5.66 -1.18 -0.96
N ILE A 129 4.93 -2.16 -1.47
CA ILE A 129 3.59 -1.98 -2.04
C ILE A 129 2.57 -1.86 -0.90
N SER A 130 1.72 -0.85 -0.97
CA SER A 130 0.54 -0.75 -0.11
C SER A 130 -0.61 -1.53 -0.73
N ASN A 131 -1.39 -2.24 0.10
CA ASN A 131 -2.50 -3.09 -0.36
C ASN A 131 -2.11 -4.02 -1.53
N PRO A 132 -1.07 -4.86 -1.35
CA PRO A 132 -0.50 -5.66 -2.43
C PRO A 132 -1.42 -6.79 -2.91
N GLU A 133 -2.35 -7.21 -2.06
CA GLU A 133 -3.29 -8.32 -2.28
C GLU A 133 -4.72 -7.81 -2.52
N PHE A 134 -4.92 -6.49 -2.65
CA PHE A 134 -6.21 -5.83 -2.87
C PHE A 134 -7.28 -6.11 -1.79
N GLU A 135 -6.87 -6.53 -0.59
CA GLU A 135 -7.76 -6.91 0.51
C GLU A 135 -8.17 -5.75 1.44
N ALA A 136 -7.71 -4.52 1.18
CA ALA A 136 -8.02 -3.39 2.05
C ALA A 136 -9.49 -2.92 1.95
N ASP A 137 -10.18 -3.30 0.89
CA ASP A 137 -11.60 -3.01 0.67
C ASP A 137 -12.42 -4.28 0.88
N ARG A 138 -13.55 -4.17 1.60
CA ARG A 138 -14.43 -5.32 1.94
C ARG A 138 -15.28 -5.82 0.78
N ILE A 139 -15.41 -5.01 -0.25
CA ILE A 139 -16.26 -5.25 -1.41
C ILE A 139 -15.47 -4.96 -2.68
N SER A 140 -15.96 -5.45 -3.80
CA SER A 140 -15.42 -5.06 -5.11
C SER A 140 -15.52 -3.56 -5.31
N VAL A 141 -14.40 -2.92 -5.66
CA VAL A 141 -14.31 -1.47 -5.86
C VAL A 141 -13.63 -1.17 -7.20
N LYS A 142 -13.97 -0.01 -7.76
CA LYS A 142 -13.32 0.50 -8.98
C LYS A 142 -12.04 1.29 -8.72
N LYS A 143 -11.79 1.64 -7.46
CA LYS A 143 -10.60 2.37 -7.00
C LYS A 143 -10.10 1.72 -5.73
N PRO A 144 -9.22 0.72 -5.84
CA PRO A 144 -8.75 0.02 -4.65
C PRO A 144 -7.91 0.92 -3.78
N THR A 145 -8.09 0.78 -2.47
CA THR A 145 -7.32 1.52 -1.47
C THR A 145 -5.83 1.40 -1.74
N GLY A 146 -5.15 2.53 -1.77
CA GLY A 146 -3.70 2.59 -1.99
C GLY A 146 -3.28 2.63 -3.45
N TRP A 147 -4.18 2.44 -4.39
CA TRP A 147 -3.91 2.47 -5.82
C TRP A 147 -4.66 3.59 -6.54
N THR A 148 -4.14 4.03 -7.66
CA THR A 148 -4.82 4.89 -8.62
C THR A 148 -5.22 4.06 -9.81
N ALA A 149 -6.51 4.00 -10.08
CA ALA A 149 -7.06 3.30 -11.24
C ALA A 149 -7.64 4.33 -12.22
N TYR A 150 -7.37 4.12 -13.49
CA TYR A 150 -7.89 4.90 -14.62
C TYR A 150 -8.33 3.97 -15.74
N ASP A 151 -9.40 4.32 -16.43
CA ASP A 151 -9.85 3.68 -17.66
C ASP A 151 -10.59 4.66 -18.55
N THR A 152 -10.80 4.30 -19.83
CA THR A 152 -11.45 5.15 -20.84
C THR A 152 -12.96 4.99 -20.91
N ILE A 153 -13.53 4.03 -20.20
CA ILE A 153 -14.96 3.69 -20.28
C ILE A 153 -15.71 3.90 -18.95
N GLY A 154 -15.22 4.79 -18.09
CA GLY A 154 -15.89 5.17 -16.85
C GLY A 154 -15.81 4.11 -15.75
N GLY A 155 -14.74 3.30 -15.71
CA GLY A 155 -14.48 2.35 -14.64
C GLY A 155 -15.02 0.95 -14.88
N TYR A 156 -15.45 0.61 -16.09
CA TYR A 156 -15.86 -0.76 -16.41
C TYR A 156 -14.69 -1.70 -16.67
N ALA A 157 -13.56 -1.17 -17.13
CA ALA A 157 -12.36 -1.95 -17.38
C ALA A 157 -11.64 -2.39 -16.12
N ASN A 158 -11.93 -1.74 -14.99
CA ASN A 158 -11.28 -1.98 -13.71
C ASN A 158 -12.31 -2.44 -12.68
N SER A 159 -12.12 -3.61 -12.13
CA SER A 159 -12.96 -4.13 -11.06
C SER A 159 -12.18 -5.09 -10.18
N ASN A 160 -12.36 -4.95 -8.88
CA ASN A 160 -11.89 -5.95 -7.95
C ASN A 160 -12.72 -7.24 -8.13
N THR A 161 -12.11 -8.39 -8.05
CA THR A 161 -12.76 -9.67 -8.30
C THR A 161 -12.41 -10.69 -7.23
N ALA A 162 -13.30 -11.63 -6.97
CA ALA A 162 -13.07 -12.75 -6.04
C ALA A 162 -12.22 -13.90 -6.62
N ASP A 163 -11.64 -13.75 -7.81
CA ASP A 163 -10.75 -14.75 -8.42
C ASP A 163 -9.35 -14.65 -7.84
N LYS A 164 -9.16 -15.16 -6.66
CA LYS A 164 -7.94 -15.11 -5.84
C LYS A 164 -6.96 -16.23 -6.17
N ILE A 165 -5.69 -16.05 -5.77
CA ILE A 165 -4.65 -17.09 -5.95
C ILE A 165 -4.61 -18.09 -4.79
N ALA A 166 -4.18 -17.71 -3.62
CA ALA A 166 -3.98 -18.63 -2.51
C ALA A 166 -4.67 -18.17 -1.22
N SER A 167 -4.77 -16.90 -1.00
CA SER A 167 -5.39 -16.28 0.17
C SER A 167 -6.16 -15.03 -0.20
N GLY A 168 -6.96 -14.53 0.72
CA GLY A 168 -7.74 -13.33 0.48
C GLY A 168 -9.02 -13.62 -0.31
N ASN A 169 -9.69 -12.54 -0.71
CA ASN A 169 -10.98 -12.55 -1.36
C ASN A 169 -11.00 -11.80 -2.68
N PHE A 170 -9.97 -11.02 -2.98
CA PHE A 170 -9.94 -10.10 -4.10
C PHE A 170 -8.64 -10.17 -4.89
N ALA A 171 -8.75 -9.90 -6.17
CA ALA A 171 -7.66 -9.59 -7.08
C ALA A 171 -8.11 -8.44 -7.97
N TRP A 172 -7.20 -7.66 -8.53
CA TRP A 172 -7.57 -6.62 -9.47
C TRP A 172 -7.77 -7.17 -10.87
N LYS A 173 -8.79 -6.67 -11.57
CA LYS A 173 -9.08 -7.04 -12.96
C LYS A 173 -9.24 -5.81 -13.84
N GLN A 174 -8.66 -5.85 -15.03
CA GLN A 174 -8.93 -4.96 -16.16
C GLN A 174 -9.53 -5.79 -17.30
N GLY A 175 -10.68 -5.38 -17.82
CA GLY A 175 -11.37 -6.07 -18.89
C GLY A 175 -12.76 -5.48 -19.15
N ALA A 176 -13.19 -5.47 -20.40
CA ALA A 176 -14.49 -4.96 -20.82
C ALA A 176 -15.04 -5.69 -22.05
N ASP A 177 -16.34 -5.51 -22.29
CA ASP A 177 -17.03 -6.01 -23.46
C ASP A 177 -16.97 -5.04 -24.67
N GLU A 178 -16.13 -4.01 -24.57
CA GLU A 178 -15.83 -3.04 -25.61
C GLU A 178 -14.34 -2.67 -25.56
N TYR A 179 -13.85 -1.92 -26.55
CA TYR A 179 -12.47 -1.40 -26.55
C TYR A 179 -12.21 -0.53 -25.33
N TYR A 180 -11.06 -0.73 -24.68
CA TYR A 180 -10.68 0.01 -23.51
C TYR A 180 -9.17 0.25 -23.39
N THR A 181 -8.80 1.30 -22.66
CA THR A 181 -7.49 1.44 -22.04
C THR A 181 -7.65 1.57 -20.54
N ALA A 182 -6.80 0.90 -19.78
CA ALA A 182 -6.82 0.95 -18.32
C ALA A 182 -5.41 0.98 -17.75
N ASP A 183 -5.24 1.72 -16.66
CA ASP A 183 -3.98 1.84 -15.93
C ASP A 183 -4.25 1.76 -14.43
N LEU A 184 -3.66 0.77 -13.79
CA LEU A 184 -3.62 0.67 -12.34
C LEU A 184 -2.20 0.99 -11.89
N LYS A 185 -2.03 1.96 -11.00
CA LYS A 185 -0.69 2.34 -10.55
C LYS A 185 -0.62 2.81 -9.10
N GLN A 186 0.55 2.66 -8.54
CA GLN A 186 0.91 3.17 -7.23
C GLN A 186 2.21 3.96 -7.32
N ASN A 187 2.16 5.22 -6.86
CA ASN A 187 3.33 6.07 -6.75
C ASN A 187 3.94 5.92 -5.35
N ILE A 188 5.11 5.34 -5.27
CA ILE A 188 5.80 5.07 -4.01
C ILE A 188 6.90 6.12 -3.81
N LYS A 189 7.01 6.63 -2.59
CA LYS A 189 7.98 7.66 -2.20
C LYS A 189 8.79 7.18 -1.00
N ASP A 190 9.85 7.92 -0.73
CA ASP A 190 10.74 7.72 0.43
C ASP A 190 11.31 6.29 0.50
N LEU A 191 11.53 5.68 -0.67
CA LEU A 191 12.22 4.40 -0.81
C LEU A 191 13.72 4.59 -0.57
N PRO A 192 14.38 3.67 0.12
CA PRO A 192 15.85 3.63 0.09
C PRO A 192 16.36 3.44 -1.34
N ASP A 193 17.27 4.28 -1.79
CA ASP A 193 17.90 4.09 -3.10
C ASP A 193 18.57 2.72 -3.20
N GLY A 194 18.60 2.16 -4.40
CA GLY A 194 19.23 0.86 -4.66
C GLY A 194 18.52 0.01 -5.71
N LYS A 195 18.86 -1.26 -5.73
CA LYS A 195 18.28 -2.25 -6.65
C LYS A 195 17.03 -2.88 -6.06
N TYR A 196 16.01 -3.04 -6.91
CA TYR A 196 14.75 -3.66 -6.52
C TYR A 196 14.33 -4.76 -7.50
N VAL A 197 13.45 -5.61 -7.01
CA VAL A 197 12.70 -6.59 -7.80
C VAL A 197 11.21 -6.31 -7.58
N LEU A 198 10.45 -6.24 -8.68
CA LEU A 198 8.99 -6.32 -8.66
C LEU A 198 8.58 -7.73 -9.05
N LYS A 199 7.67 -8.32 -8.28
CA LYS A 199 7.00 -9.58 -8.59
C LYS A 199 5.49 -9.38 -8.46
N ALA A 200 4.71 -9.94 -9.37
CA ALA A 200 3.27 -9.97 -9.27
C ALA A 200 2.75 -11.29 -9.84
N TRP A 201 1.58 -11.72 -9.36
CA TRP A 201 0.89 -12.85 -9.96
C TRP A 201 -0.11 -12.34 -10.98
N ILE A 202 -0.03 -12.90 -12.18
CA ILE A 202 -0.80 -12.49 -13.35
C ILE A 202 -1.63 -13.66 -13.87
N LYS A 203 -2.86 -13.35 -14.28
CA LYS A 203 -3.75 -14.22 -15.06
C LYS A 203 -4.34 -13.39 -16.19
N SER A 204 -4.39 -13.91 -17.42
CA SER A 204 -4.78 -13.11 -18.58
C SER A 204 -5.35 -13.99 -19.69
N SER A 205 -6.34 -13.46 -20.39
CA SER A 205 -6.85 -14.07 -21.63
C SER A 205 -5.83 -14.01 -22.78
N GLY A 206 -4.84 -13.10 -22.67
CA GLY A 206 -4.05 -12.72 -23.85
C GLY A 206 -4.86 -11.90 -24.84
N GLY A 207 -4.23 -11.56 -25.98
CA GLY A 207 -4.89 -10.87 -27.09
C GLY A 207 -5.00 -9.35 -26.98
N GLN A 208 -4.49 -8.73 -25.91
CA GLN A 208 -4.45 -7.28 -25.77
C GLN A 208 -3.50 -6.64 -26.81
N ASN A 209 -3.84 -5.45 -27.31
CA ASN A 209 -2.99 -4.65 -28.19
C ASN A 209 -1.69 -4.26 -27.46
N ILE A 210 -1.85 -3.76 -26.22
CA ILE A 210 -0.77 -3.52 -25.29
C ILE A 210 -1.22 -4.03 -23.92
N CYS A 211 -0.38 -4.85 -23.28
CA CYS A 211 -0.52 -5.19 -21.88
C CYS A 211 0.86 -5.31 -21.27
N LYS A 212 1.10 -4.64 -20.14
CA LYS A 212 2.40 -4.67 -19.48
C LYS A 212 2.29 -4.48 -17.97
N LEU A 213 3.10 -5.24 -17.24
CA LEU A 213 3.51 -4.91 -15.88
C LEU A 213 4.70 -3.97 -15.99
N TYR A 214 4.73 -2.85 -15.23
CA TYR A 214 5.79 -1.87 -15.38
C TYR A 214 6.22 -1.24 -14.06
N VAL A 215 7.46 -0.70 -14.06
CA VAL A 215 7.98 0.19 -13.04
C VAL A 215 8.65 1.38 -13.72
N GLU A 216 8.32 2.58 -13.27
CA GLU A 216 9.01 3.81 -13.67
C GLU A 216 9.85 4.32 -12.49
N SER A 217 11.14 4.55 -12.71
CA SER A 217 12.03 5.15 -11.72
C SER A 217 13.20 5.85 -12.39
N GLY A 218 13.58 7.03 -11.89
CA GLY A 218 14.71 7.80 -12.42
C GLY A 218 14.59 8.14 -13.91
N GLY A 219 13.37 8.34 -14.42
CA GLY A 219 13.09 8.63 -15.84
C GLY A 219 13.21 7.42 -16.77
N LYS A 220 13.33 6.21 -16.21
CA LYS A 220 13.41 4.95 -16.96
C LYS A 220 12.21 4.06 -16.66
N GLU A 221 11.67 3.43 -17.70
CA GLU A 221 10.67 2.37 -17.56
C GLU A 221 11.34 0.99 -17.63
N TYR A 222 10.93 0.12 -16.71
CA TYR A 222 11.22 -1.31 -16.68
C TYR A 222 9.90 -2.03 -16.86
N ASN A 223 9.78 -2.92 -17.85
CA ASN A 223 8.51 -3.60 -18.07
C ASN A 223 8.65 -5.04 -18.53
N VAL A 224 7.56 -5.79 -18.38
CA VAL A 224 7.34 -7.12 -18.99
C VAL A 224 6.04 -7.05 -19.76
N PRO A 225 6.06 -7.28 -21.10
CA PRO A 225 4.85 -7.41 -21.90
C PRO A 225 4.03 -8.64 -21.48
N LEU A 226 2.71 -8.48 -21.41
CA LEU A 226 1.74 -9.51 -20.99
C LEU A 226 0.74 -9.82 -22.10
N LYS A 227 1.21 -9.95 -23.35
CA LYS A 227 0.34 -10.13 -24.52
C LYS A 227 -0.12 -11.57 -24.76
N THR A 228 0.51 -12.53 -24.09
CA THR A 228 0.16 -13.95 -24.22
C THR A 228 -0.84 -14.35 -23.16
N GLU A 229 -1.57 -15.43 -23.42
CA GLU A 229 -2.44 -16.02 -22.41
C GLU A 229 -1.64 -16.54 -21.21
N TYR A 230 -2.17 -16.25 -20.01
CA TYR A 230 -1.79 -16.83 -18.73
C TYR A 230 -3.03 -17.52 -18.18
N ALA A 231 -3.30 -18.76 -18.57
CA ALA A 231 -4.51 -19.51 -18.21
C ALA A 231 -4.66 -19.71 -16.70
N GLY A 232 -3.55 -19.78 -15.97
CA GLY A 232 -3.49 -19.85 -14.51
C GLY A 232 -2.66 -18.71 -13.94
N TRP A 233 -2.80 -18.48 -12.64
CA TRP A 233 -1.97 -17.52 -11.93
C TRP A 233 -0.48 -17.84 -12.09
N THR A 234 0.25 -16.93 -12.70
CA THR A 234 1.66 -17.09 -13.08
C THR A 234 2.48 -15.93 -12.52
N PRO A 235 3.60 -16.20 -11.83
CA PRO A 235 4.46 -15.13 -11.33
C PRO A 235 5.19 -14.45 -12.48
N VAL A 236 5.10 -13.12 -12.55
CA VAL A 236 5.84 -12.26 -13.48
C VAL A 236 6.79 -11.41 -12.67
N VAL A 237 8.05 -11.28 -13.14
CA VAL A 237 9.11 -10.65 -12.37
C VAL A 237 9.85 -9.63 -13.23
N ILE A 238 10.02 -8.41 -12.69
CA ILE A 238 10.92 -7.38 -13.22
C ILE A 238 12.12 -7.28 -12.29
N LYS A 239 13.31 -7.53 -12.79
CA LYS A 239 14.55 -7.52 -12.01
C LYS A 239 15.41 -6.28 -12.32
N ASN A 240 16.37 -6.00 -11.43
CA ASN A 240 17.35 -4.95 -11.61
C ASN A 240 16.74 -3.55 -11.81
N ILE A 241 15.69 -3.26 -11.07
CA ILE A 241 15.06 -1.94 -11.06
C ILE A 241 15.98 -1.01 -10.25
N ASP A 242 16.50 0.04 -10.86
CA ASP A 242 17.24 1.09 -10.16
C ASP A 242 16.27 2.11 -9.59
N VAL A 243 16.10 2.11 -8.28
CA VAL A 243 15.39 3.18 -7.58
C VAL A 243 16.39 4.27 -7.22
N LYS A 244 16.10 5.49 -7.68
CA LYS A 244 16.86 6.71 -7.42
C LYS A 244 15.92 7.81 -6.97
N ASP A 245 16.44 8.72 -6.16
CA ASP A 245 15.66 9.83 -5.58
C ASP A 245 14.46 9.35 -4.75
N GLY A 246 14.54 8.15 -4.18
CA GLY A 246 13.55 7.59 -3.28
C GLY A 246 12.17 7.37 -3.89
N ARG A 247 12.05 7.21 -5.23
CA ARG A 247 10.74 7.19 -5.89
C ARG A 247 10.65 6.15 -6.99
N CYS A 248 9.46 5.53 -7.09
CA CYS A 248 9.08 4.79 -8.28
C CYS A 248 7.55 4.76 -8.45
N THR A 249 7.11 4.46 -9.66
CA THR A 249 5.73 4.13 -9.98
C THR A 249 5.67 2.68 -10.40
N VAL A 250 4.79 1.90 -9.78
CA VAL A 250 4.52 0.51 -10.15
C VAL A 250 3.14 0.46 -10.78
N GLY A 251 2.95 -0.27 -11.90
CA GLY A 251 1.64 -0.33 -12.52
C GLY A 251 1.41 -1.51 -13.46
N LEU A 252 0.13 -1.68 -13.78
CA LEU A 252 -0.39 -2.59 -14.80
C LEU A 252 -1.18 -1.76 -15.80
N TYR A 253 -0.72 -1.74 -17.05
CA TYR A 253 -1.37 -1.03 -18.15
C TYR A 253 -1.93 -2.03 -19.18
N SER A 254 -3.13 -1.78 -19.67
CA SER A 254 -3.72 -2.50 -20.79
C SER A 254 -4.41 -1.55 -21.77
N ASP A 255 -4.27 -1.87 -23.06
CA ASP A 255 -4.99 -1.35 -24.20
C ASP A 255 -5.51 -2.56 -24.95
N SER A 256 -6.82 -2.66 -25.13
CA SER A 256 -7.41 -3.93 -25.57
C SER A 256 -8.75 -3.78 -26.28
N ASP A 257 -8.97 -4.63 -27.26
CA ASP A 257 -10.29 -4.87 -27.82
C ASP A 257 -11.19 -5.62 -26.82
N ALA A 258 -12.48 -5.63 -27.13
CA ALA A 258 -13.52 -6.26 -26.34
C ALA A 258 -13.23 -7.73 -25.99
N GLY A 259 -13.59 -8.13 -24.78
CA GLY A 259 -13.55 -9.52 -24.32
C GLY A 259 -12.20 -9.97 -23.77
N ASN A 260 -11.11 -9.25 -24.02
CA ASN A 260 -9.82 -9.57 -23.42
C ASN A 260 -9.71 -8.96 -22.01
N TRP A 261 -8.95 -9.62 -21.15
CA TRP A 261 -8.80 -9.20 -19.75
C TRP A 261 -7.44 -9.60 -19.18
N VAL A 262 -7.05 -8.91 -18.12
CA VAL A 262 -5.88 -9.23 -17.27
C VAL A 262 -6.24 -9.06 -15.80
N GLN A 263 -5.72 -9.94 -14.97
CA GLN A 263 -5.82 -9.87 -13.51
C GLN A 263 -4.42 -9.81 -12.89
N ILE A 264 -4.31 -9.12 -11.78
CA ILE A 264 -3.08 -9.00 -10.98
C ILE A 264 -3.39 -9.18 -9.51
N ASP A 265 -2.48 -9.86 -8.81
CA ASP A 265 -2.56 -10.07 -7.37
C ASP A 265 -1.15 -10.25 -6.77
N ASN A 266 -1.05 -10.19 -5.41
CA ASN A 266 0.20 -10.41 -4.66
C ASN A 266 1.39 -9.65 -5.24
N VAL A 267 1.28 -8.33 -5.30
CA VAL A 267 2.30 -7.44 -5.85
C VAL A 267 3.39 -7.19 -4.82
N GLU A 268 4.62 -7.52 -5.13
CA GLU A 268 5.77 -7.38 -4.22
C GLU A 268 6.84 -6.48 -4.85
N LEU A 269 7.19 -5.38 -4.22
CA LEU A 269 8.37 -4.57 -4.55
C LEU A 269 9.36 -4.66 -3.40
N VAL A 270 10.46 -5.35 -3.62
CA VAL A 270 11.44 -5.66 -2.57
C VAL A 270 12.82 -5.15 -2.97
N LYS A 271 13.53 -4.52 -2.02
CA LYS A 271 14.92 -4.12 -2.20
C LYS A 271 15.83 -5.34 -2.17
N ILE A 272 16.76 -5.43 -3.11
CA ILE A 272 17.80 -6.47 -3.12
C ILE A 272 18.91 -5.99 -2.19
N CYS A 273 19.32 -6.81 -1.25
CA CYS A 273 20.56 -6.60 -0.50
C CYS A 273 21.73 -6.98 -1.42
N GLU A 274 22.68 -6.06 -1.59
CA GLU A 274 23.95 -6.31 -2.29
C GLU A 274 24.92 -7.07 -1.40
#